data_3082d9398c4c7fd15728d3df385873f4
#
_entry.id   3082d9398c4c7fd15728d3df385873f4
#
_cell.length_a   1.000
_cell.length_b   1.000
_cell.length_c   1.000
_cell.angle_alpha   90.00
_cell.angle_beta   90.00
_cell.angle_gamma   90.00
#
_symmetry.space_group_name_H-M   'P 1'
#
loop_
_entity.id
_entity.type
_entity.pdbx_description
1 polymer ?
#
loop_
_entity_poly.entity_id
_entity_poly.type
_entity_poly.pdbx_seq_one_letter_code
_entity_poly.pdbx_strand_id
1 'polypeptide(L)'
;VFGVLIANDRLQKPDTDQKVAGNLTTGDIPEIVNKVVQVSNNEGLKESWTSVLNAFGPVLGLAVGGPDTTDGGKILYQLFQNGVVLSSKESGTKALTGEIAKKWSEGDNASKLGLPTSNEEKNGKEIRVKFQGGEIVYNTETEKVDIFTD
;
A
#
# COMPACT_ATOMS: atom_id res chain seq x y z
N VAL A 1 -6.36 17.03 4.84
CA VAL A 1 -6.06 16.32 4.38
C VAL A 1 -6.05 14.93 5.00
N PHE A 2 -6.59 14.04 4.90
CA PHE A 2 -6.71 12.65 5.20
C PHE A 2 -6.17 12.30 6.51
N GLY A 3 -6.75 11.71 7.32
CA GLY A 3 -6.27 11.19 8.56
C GLY A 3 -4.91 10.50 8.48
N VAL A 4 -4.02 11.09 7.72
CA VAL A 4 -2.78 10.48 7.36
C VAL A 4 -1.77 10.50 8.48
N LEU A 5 -2.09 11.20 9.54
CA LEU A 5 -1.29 11.13 10.73
C LEU A 5 -1.08 9.71 11.18
N ILE A 6 -2.03 8.86 10.86
CA ILE A 6 -1.91 7.47 11.20
C ILE A 6 -0.81 6.78 10.43
N ALA A 7 -0.54 7.28 9.24
CA ALA A 7 0.55 6.73 8.47
C ALA A 7 1.87 6.86 9.22
N ASN A 8 2.06 7.98 9.95
CA ASN A 8 3.29 8.17 10.70
C ASN A 8 3.45 7.15 11.81
N ASP A 9 2.36 6.75 12.44
CA ASP A 9 2.43 5.82 13.55
C ASP A 9 2.38 4.36 13.10
N ARG A 10 1.60 4.08 12.07
CA ARG A 10 1.31 2.69 11.70
C ARG A 10 1.84 2.28 10.34
N LEU A 11 1.95 3.23 9.41
CA LEU A 11 2.37 2.93 8.06
C LEU A 11 3.80 3.34 7.77
N GLN A 12 4.43 4.09 8.68
CA GLN A 12 5.73 4.65 8.38
C GLN A 12 6.85 3.62 8.28
N LYS A 13 6.58 2.38 8.62
CA LYS A 13 7.60 1.34 8.50
C LYS A 13 7.05 0.04 7.98
N PRO A 14 6.63 -0.03 6.71
CA PRO A 14 6.59 -1.34 6.09
C PRO A 14 8.02 -1.87 6.20
N ASP A 15 8.19 -3.09 6.66
CA ASP A 15 9.52 -3.60 6.96
C ASP A 15 10.23 -4.02 5.68
N THR A 16 10.62 -3.03 4.89
CA THR A 16 11.26 -3.25 3.61
C THR A 16 12.72 -3.63 3.74
N ASP A 17 13.30 -3.42 4.92
CA ASP A 17 14.68 -3.80 5.19
C ASP A 17 14.79 -5.27 5.57
N GLN A 18 13.71 -5.87 5.97
CA GLN A 18 13.68 -7.26 6.35
C GLN A 18 13.53 -8.13 5.12
N LYS A 19 14.32 -9.17 5.06
CA LYS A 19 14.21 -10.12 3.96
C LYS A 19 12.84 -10.77 3.99
N VAL A 20 12.16 -10.77 2.85
CA VAL A 20 10.85 -11.39 2.73
C VAL A 20 10.99 -12.89 2.95
N ALA A 21 10.32 -13.42 3.96
CA ALA A 21 10.43 -14.83 4.34
C ALA A 21 9.65 -15.75 3.42
N GLY A 22 8.74 -15.22 2.63
CA GLY A 22 7.94 -16.01 1.71
C GLY A 22 6.95 -15.12 0.97
N ASN A 23 6.18 -15.72 0.11
CA ASN A 23 5.17 -15.03 -0.67
C ASN A 23 3.78 -15.42 -0.16
N LEU A 24 2.80 -14.55 -0.43
CA LEU A 24 1.42 -14.91 -0.18
C LEU A 24 1.04 -16.09 -1.06
N THR A 25 0.38 -17.07 -0.46
CA THR A 25 -0.11 -18.22 -1.20
C THR A 25 -1.58 -18.02 -1.55
N THR A 26 -2.08 -18.86 -2.42
CA THR A 26 -3.51 -18.85 -2.77
C THR A 26 -4.39 -19.16 -1.58
N GLY A 27 -3.84 -19.82 -0.54
CA GLY A 27 -4.59 -20.07 0.69
C GLY A 27 -4.59 -18.88 1.64
N ASP A 28 -3.54 -18.05 1.60
CA ASP A 28 -3.44 -16.87 2.47
C ASP A 28 -4.38 -15.76 2.02
N ILE A 29 -4.56 -15.60 0.72
CA ILE A 29 -5.35 -14.50 0.18
C ILE A 29 -6.82 -14.52 0.65
N PRO A 30 -7.55 -15.64 0.55
CA PRO A 30 -8.93 -15.67 1.04
C PRO A 30 -9.06 -15.34 2.52
N GLU A 31 -8.09 -15.77 3.32
CA GLU A 31 -8.10 -15.52 4.75
C GLU A 31 -7.94 -14.03 5.05
N ILE A 32 -7.01 -13.38 4.36
CA ILE A 32 -6.82 -11.93 4.49
C ILE A 32 -8.07 -11.18 4.05
N VAL A 33 -8.62 -11.57 2.91
CA VAL A 33 -9.80 -10.91 2.33
C VAL A 33 -11.01 -11.05 3.26
N ASN A 34 -11.19 -12.21 3.89
CA ASN A 34 -12.27 -12.40 4.85
C ASN A 34 -12.14 -11.45 6.03
N LYS A 35 -10.93 -11.26 6.53
CA LYS A 35 -10.68 -10.32 7.62
C LYS A 35 -10.93 -8.88 7.19
N VAL A 36 -10.56 -8.53 5.97
CA VAL A 36 -10.83 -7.21 5.41
C VAL A 36 -12.32 -6.92 5.39
N VAL A 37 -13.12 -7.88 4.94
CA VAL A 37 -14.58 -7.73 4.93
C VAL A 37 -15.13 -7.58 6.35
N GLN A 38 -14.62 -8.35 7.30
CA GLN A 38 -15.06 -8.27 8.69
C GLN A 38 -14.75 -6.92 9.31
N VAL A 39 -13.54 -6.42 9.12
CA VAL A 39 -13.09 -5.16 9.70
C VAL A 39 -13.83 -3.98 9.06
N SER A 40 -13.99 -3.99 7.75
CA SER A 40 -14.63 -2.91 7.00
C SER A 40 -16.15 -3.00 6.98
N ASN A 41 -16.69 -4.18 7.25
CA ASN A 41 -18.09 -4.48 7.07
C ASN A 41 -18.56 -4.14 5.63
N ASN A 42 -17.71 -4.43 4.66
CA ASN A 42 -17.97 -4.09 3.27
C ASN A 42 -17.52 -5.24 2.35
N GLU A 43 -18.48 -6.02 1.90
CA GLU A 43 -18.20 -7.14 0.98
C GLU A 43 -17.72 -6.68 -0.38
N GLY A 44 -17.99 -5.43 -0.76
CA GLY A 44 -17.50 -4.89 -2.02
C GLY A 44 -15.99 -4.83 -2.10
N LEU A 45 -15.30 -4.85 -0.96
CA LEU A 45 -13.84 -4.86 -0.94
C LEU A 45 -13.25 -6.24 -1.23
N LYS A 46 -14.06 -7.30 -1.17
CA LYS A 46 -13.57 -8.66 -1.36
C LYS A 46 -12.90 -8.83 -2.71
N GLU A 47 -13.56 -8.39 -3.75
CA GLU A 47 -13.05 -8.53 -5.12
C GLU A 47 -11.81 -7.67 -5.35
N SER A 48 -11.84 -6.42 -4.94
CA SER A 48 -10.73 -5.52 -5.17
C SER A 48 -9.48 -5.94 -4.39
N TRP A 49 -9.64 -6.37 -3.15
CA TRP A 49 -8.51 -6.85 -2.36
C TRP A 49 -7.96 -8.15 -2.91
N THR A 50 -8.82 -9.07 -3.34
CA THR A 50 -8.37 -10.32 -3.96
C THR A 50 -7.53 -10.02 -5.21
N SER A 51 -8.00 -9.10 -6.04
CA SER A 51 -7.32 -8.73 -7.26
C SER A 51 -5.94 -8.11 -6.96
N VAL A 52 -5.87 -7.19 -6.01
CA VAL A 52 -4.62 -6.54 -5.64
C VAL A 52 -3.64 -7.53 -5.02
N LEU A 53 -4.11 -8.39 -4.14
CA LEU A 53 -3.24 -9.38 -3.49
C LEU A 53 -2.71 -10.40 -4.50
N ASN A 54 -3.50 -10.77 -5.50
CA ASN A 54 -3.02 -11.64 -6.56
C ASN A 54 -1.95 -10.95 -7.42
N ALA A 55 -2.15 -9.68 -7.72
CA ALA A 55 -1.23 -8.93 -8.57
C ALA A 55 0.09 -8.63 -7.87
N PHE A 56 0.04 -8.23 -6.60
CA PHE A 56 1.23 -7.75 -5.88
C PHE A 56 1.70 -8.66 -4.76
N GLY A 57 0.99 -9.75 -4.50
CA GLY A 57 1.33 -10.66 -3.41
C GLY A 57 2.79 -11.14 -3.42
N PRO A 58 3.34 -11.56 -4.57
CA PRO A 58 4.72 -12.01 -4.60
C PRO A 58 5.73 -10.93 -4.19
N VAL A 59 5.40 -9.66 -4.43
CA VAL A 59 6.29 -8.56 -4.06
C VAL A 59 6.01 -8.09 -2.64
N LEU A 60 4.75 -8.11 -2.21
CA LEU A 60 4.37 -7.69 -0.87
C LEU A 60 4.93 -8.59 0.23
N GLY A 61 5.02 -9.88 -0.03
CA GLY A 61 5.41 -10.84 0.98
C GLY A 61 4.27 -11.13 1.95
N LEU A 62 4.62 -11.63 3.13
CA LEU A 62 3.63 -12.01 4.12
C LEU A 62 3.07 -10.81 4.87
N ALA A 63 1.85 -10.94 5.35
CA ALA A 63 1.23 -9.89 6.16
C ALA A 63 1.96 -9.71 7.50
N VAL A 64 2.13 -8.46 7.91
CA VAL A 64 2.79 -8.11 9.17
C VAL A 64 1.77 -7.81 10.26
N GLY A 65 0.52 -7.95 9.99
CA GLY A 65 -0.55 -7.73 10.95
C GLY A 65 -1.87 -7.90 10.24
N GLY A 66 -2.94 -7.71 10.98
CA GLY A 66 -4.26 -7.77 10.39
C GLY A 66 -4.64 -6.45 9.73
N PRO A 67 -5.71 -6.44 8.94
CA PRO A 67 -6.24 -5.20 8.40
C PRO A 67 -6.80 -4.33 9.51
N ASP A 68 -6.67 -3.03 9.35
CA ASP A 68 -7.15 -2.06 10.32
C ASP A 68 -7.69 -0.84 9.59
N THR A 69 -8.44 -0.02 10.30
CA THR A 69 -9.01 1.19 9.71
C THR A 69 -8.45 2.42 10.39
N THR A 70 -8.53 3.52 9.67
CA THR A 70 -8.11 4.81 10.16
C THR A 70 -9.02 5.89 9.59
N ASP A 71 -8.86 7.13 10.07
CA ASP A 71 -9.65 8.27 9.63
C ASP A 71 -11.15 8.01 9.78
N GLY A 72 -11.56 7.52 10.96
CA GLY A 72 -12.95 7.24 11.24
C GLY A 72 -13.54 6.10 10.43
N GLY A 73 -12.69 5.18 9.97
CA GLY A 73 -13.13 4.05 9.17
C GLY A 73 -13.12 4.31 7.66
N LYS A 74 -12.69 5.49 7.25
CA LYS A 74 -12.68 5.84 5.82
C LYS A 74 -11.56 5.18 5.04
N ILE A 75 -10.47 4.84 5.71
CA ILE A 75 -9.31 4.20 5.10
C ILE A 75 -9.09 2.86 5.75
N LEU A 76 -8.99 1.83 4.92
CA LEU A 76 -8.65 0.49 5.37
C LEU A 76 -7.26 0.18 4.85
N TYR A 77 -6.41 -0.39 5.70
CA TYR A 77 -5.05 -0.70 5.31
C TYR A 77 -4.57 -1.99 5.94
N GLN A 78 -3.54 -2.57 5.34
CA GLN A 78 -2.84 -3.70 5.92
C GLN A 78 -1.37 -3.61 5.54
N LEU A 79 -0.50 -3.82 6.52
CA LEU A 79 0.95 -3.81 6.30
C LEU A 79 1.43 -5.21 5.91
N PHE A 80 2.39 -5.22 5.01
CA PHE A 80 3.06 -6.44 4.57
C PHE A 80 4.57 -6.25 4.74
N GLN A 81 5.33 -7.33 4.63
CA GLN A 81 6.77 -7.29 4.82
C GLN A 81 7.45 -6.29 3.88
N ASN A 82 6.93 -6.10 2.70
CA ASN A 82 7.55 -5.23 1.69
C ASN A 82 6.56 -4.24 1.09
N GLY A 83 5.58 -3.81 1.85
CA GLY A 83 4.64 -2.84 1.33
C GLY A 83 3.40 -2.68 2.16
N VAL A 84 2.41 -2.03 1.58
CA VAL A 84 1.13 -1.76 2.23
C VAL A 84 0.02 -1.77 1.17
N VAL A 85 -1.14 -2.27 1.56
CA VAL A 85 -2.34 -2.17 0.74
C VAL A 85 -3.30 -1.21 1.44
N LEU A 86 -3.80 -0.25 0.69
CA LEU A 86 -4.68 0.81 1.18
C LEU A 86 -5.96 0.82 0.37
N SER A 87 -7.05 1.07 1.04
CA SER A 87 -8.35 1.12 0.39
C SER A 87 -9.18 2.27 0.94
N SER A 88 -9.79 3.03 0.04
CA SER A 88 -10.74 4.07 0.41
C SER A 88 -11.82 4.14 -0.67
N LYS A 89 -12.93 4.77 -0.31
CA LYS A 89 -14.03 4.93 -1.25
C LYS A 89 -13.63 5.77 -2.46
N GLU A 90 -12.79 6.76 -2.23
CA GLU A 90 -12.39 7.69 -3.29
C GLU A 90 -11.31 7.13 -4.22
N SER A 91 -10.33 6.45 -3.65
CA SER A 91 -9.17 5.99 -4.42
C SER A 91 -9.23 4.51 -4.79
N GLY A 92 -10.16 3.75 -4.21
CA GLY A 92 -10.22 2.31 -4.40
C GLY A 92 -9.11 1.60 -3.64
N THR A 93 -8.82 0.37 -4.04
CA THR A 93 -7.79 -0.45 -3.40
C THR A 93 -6.51 -0.38 -4.20
N LYS A 94 -5.43 0.03 -3.54
CA LYS A 94 -4.12 0.21 -4.16
C LYS A 94 -3.03 -0.40 -3.29
N ALA A 95 -1.97 -0.86 -3.93
CA ALA A 95 -0.81 -1.41 -3.25
C ALA A 95 0.41 -0.55 -3.51
N LEU A 96 1.22 -0.38 -2.47
CA LEU A 96 2.53 0.23 -2.58
C LEU A 96 3.55 -0.81 -2.16
N THR A 97 4.60 -0.98 -2.93
CA THR A 97 5.63 -1.98 -2.64
C THR A 97 7.03 -1.38 -2.69
N GLY A 98 7.95 -2.05 -2.03
CA GLY A 98 9.38 -1.74 -2.11
C GLY A 98 9.74 -0.31 -1.75
N GLU A 99 10.59 0.28 -2.58
CA GLU A 99 11.12 1.61 -2.32
C GLU A 99 10.06 2.70 -2.35
N ILE A 100 9.02 2.54 -3.16
CA ILE A 100 7.93 3.50 -3.21
C ILE A 100 7.15 3.49 -1.90
N ALA A 101 6.83 2.31 -1.38
CA ALA A 101 6.15 2.19 -0.09
C ALA A 101 6.99 2.79 1.03
N LYS A 102 8.27 2.49 1.02
CA LYS A 102 9.21 3.01 2.02
C LYS A 102 9.26 4.54 1.99
N LYS A 103 9.38 5.10 0.80
CA LYS A 103 9.45 6.56 0.64
C LYS A 103 8.16 7.25 1.06
N TRP A 104 7.03 6.69 0.66
CA TRP A 104 5.73 7.24 1.04
C TRP A 104 5.55 7.28 2.56
N SER A 105 6.04 6.27 3.26
CA SER A 105 5.88 6.17 4.71
C SER A 105 6.90 6.97 5.50
N GLU A 106 7.94 7.51 4.86
CA GLU A 106 8.95 8.31 5.56
C GLU A 106 8.44 9.70 5.92
N GLY A 107 8.75 10.13 7.15
CA GLY A 107 8.45 11.49 7.59
C GLY A 107 6.99 11.87 7.40
N ASP A 108 6.77 13.00 6.74
CA ASP A 108 5.43 13.51 6.45
C ASP A 108 5.00 13.31 5.01
N ASN A 109 5.69 12.45 4.26
CA ASN A 109 5.38 12.24 2.85
C ASN A 109 3.95 11.77 2.64
N ALA A 110 3.47 10.87 3.49
CA ALA A 110 2.10 10.38 3.39
C ALA A 110 1.09 11.50 3.59
N SER A 111 1.38 12.43 4.49
CA SER A 111 0.51 13.58 4.73
C SER A 111 0.46 14.51 3.52
N LYS A 112 1.59 14.71 2.87
CA LYS A 112 1.69 15.60 1.71
C LYS A 112 1.07 14.99 0.47
N LEU A 113 1.34 13.71 0.24
CA LEU A 113 0.90 13.03 -0.97
C LEU A 113 -0.52 12.49 -0.87
N GLY A 114 -0.95 12.09 0.32
CA GLY A 114 -2.23 11.45 0.50
C GLY A 114 -2.21 10.00 0.05
N LEU A 115 -3.37 9.51 -0.34
CA LEU A 115 -3.51 8.11 -0.75
C LEU A 115 -3.10 7.90 -2.21
N PRO A 116 -2.61 6.70 -2.55
CA PRO A 116 -2.32 6.40 -3.95
C PRO A 116 -3.61 6.36 -4.76
N THR A 117 -3.58 6.97 -5.93
CA THR A 117 -4.71 6.99 -6.85
C THR A 117 -4.51 6.08 -8.04
N SER A 118 -3.31 5.51 -8.17
CA SER A 118 -3.01 4.51 -9.19
C SER A 118 -2.22 3.38 -8.56
N ASN A 119 -2.19 2.23 -9.23
CA ASN A 119 -1.25 1.19 -8.89
C ASN A 119 0.09 1.53 -9.54
N GLU A 120 1.12 0.76 -9.20
CA GLU A 120 2.44 0.97 -9.79
C GLU A 120 2.40 0.78 -11.30
N GLU A 121 2.93 1.76 -12.01
CA GLU A 121 3.05 1.70 -13.46
C GLU A 121 4.53 1.65 -13.82
N LYS A 122 4.92 0.62 -14.52
CA LYS A 122 6.30 0.46 -14.97
C LYS A 122 6.44 0.96 -16.39
N ASN A 123 7.35 1.90 -16.58
CA ASN A 123 7.65 2.47 -17.89
C ASN A 123 9.15 2.48 -18.08
N GLY A 124 9.66 1.46 -18.77
CA GLY A 124 11.10 1.32 -18.94
C GLY A 124 11.80 1.05 -17.62
N LYS A 125 12.65 1.97 -17.20
CA LYS A 125 13.42 1.86 -15.96
C LYS A 125 12.72 2.54 -14.79
N GLU A 126 11.58 3.18 -15.02
CA GLU A 126 10.87 3.90 -13.99
C GLU A 126 9.62 3.16 -13.55
N ILE A 127 9.38 3.21 -12.24
CA ILE A 127 8.13 2.75 -11.65
C ILE A 127 7.49 3.97 -11.02
N ARG A 128 6.26 4.25 -11.37
CA ARG A 128 5.56 5.46 -10.94
C ARG A 128 4.24 5.13 -10.27
N VAL A 129 3.95 5.85 -9.20
CA VAL A 129 2.65 5.78 -8.54
C VAL A 129 2.14 7.21 -8.38
N LYS A 130 0.91 7.42 -8.77
CA LYS A 130 0.24 8.71 -8.59
C LYS A 130 -0.51 8.72 -7.27
N PHE A 131 -0.48 9.86 -6.60
CA PHE A 131 -1.14 10.09 -5.33
C PHE A 131 -2.07 11.29 -5.46
N GLN A 132 -2.87 11.51 -4.43
CA GLN A 132 -3.81 12.64 -4.43
C GLN A 132 -3.10 13.98 -4.51
N GLY A 133 -1.92 14.10 -3.91
CA GLY A 133 -1.16 15.35 -3.87
C GLY A 133 0.14 15.32 -4.65
N GLY A 134 0.35 14.33 -5.52
CA GLY A 134 1.59 14.27 -6.28
C GLY A 134 1.89 12.90 -6.82
N GLU A 135 3.17 12.57 -6.95
CA GLU A 135 3.58 11.25 -7.40
C GLU A 135 4.96 10.89 -6.87
N ILE A 136 5.25 9.60 -6.86
CA ILE A 136 6.57 9.07 -6.53
C ILE A 136 7.06 8.29 -7.75
N VAL A 137 8.31 8.53 -8.12
CA VAL A 137 8.95 7.85 -9.24
C VAL A 137 10.22 7.17 -8.75
N TYR A 138 10.32 5.88 -8.98
CA TYR A 138 11.50 5.10 -8.63
C TYR A 138 12.22 4.67 -9.92
N ASN A 139 13.52 4.99 -9.99
CA ASN A 139 14.35 4.57 -11.11
C ASN A 139 15.08 3.29 -10.74
N THR A 140 14.77 2.21 -11.42
CA THR A 140 15.31 0.89 -11.08
C THR A 140 16.80 0.76 -11.42
N GLU A 141 17.31 1.59 -12.30
CA GLU A 141 18.72 1.55 -12.68
C GLU A 141 19.58 2.33 -11.69
N THR A 142 19.17 3.55 -11.34
CA THR A 142 19.93 4.41 -10.44
C THR A 142 19.54 4.20 -8.97
N GLU A 143 18.45 3.49 -8.74
CA GLU A 143 17.86 3.27 -7.42
C GLU A 143 17.45 4.58 -6.73
N LYS A 144 17.22 5.61 -7.52
CA LYS A 144 16.75 6.90 -7.00
C LYS A 144 15.24 6.94 -6.88
N VAL A 145 14.76 7.53 -5.79
CA VAL A 145 13.34 7.74 -5.58
C VAL A 145 13.08 9.24 -5.50
N ASP A 146 12.25 9.74 -6.40
CA ASP A 146 11.90 11.15 -6.44
C ASP A 146 10.44 11.37 -6.10
N ILE A 147 10.16 12.44 -5.37
CA ILE A 147 8.80 12.83 -5.02
C ILE A 147 8.48 14.14 -5.72
N PHE A 148 7.33 14.16 -6.38
CA PHE A 148 6.81 15.36 -7.02
C PHE A 148 5.48 15.69 -6.38
N THR A 149 5.36 16.87 -5.79
CA THR A 149 4.12 17.33 -5.17
C THR A 149 3.45 18.38 -6.03
N ASP A 150 2.13 18.38 -6.00
CA ASP A 150 1.35 19.38 -6.74
C ASP A 150 1.34 20.72 -6.05
#